data_1affc1cda057c4dc036da2eb2baf5a1d
#
_entry.id   1affc1cda057c4dc036da2eb2baf5a1d
#
_cell.length_a   1.000
_cell.length_b   1.000
_cell.length_c   1.000
_cell.angle_alpha   90.00
_cell.angle_beta   90.00
_cell.angle_gamma   90.00
#
_symmetry.space_group_name_H-M   'P 1'
#
loop_
_entity.id
_entity.type
_entity.pdbx_description
1 polymer ?
#
loop_
_entity_poly.entity_id
_entity_poly.type
_entity_poly.pdbx_seq_one_letter_code
_entity_poly.pdbx_strand_id
1 'polypeptide(L)'
;MRKIKHGRLAGKRSETCCLKLENLSVQMQGDSILDDVSFDLLCGEIAALIGPNGAGKSSLFRSILGQMPHKGTITFSPAGGPSIRLSELTTELQTGNSNKNTRPLIGYVPQSPTFDRGDPVSVLDFFTAATSRYPVCLPIPKRYRERAERCLERVHGNDLLDKPMGGLSGGQLQRVLLALALEPVPHILILDEPLSGVDIEGQHQLLDMLDELRSRYDLSILLSTHDFATLGQFADKVILLNKRVLKSGTPDDVLSSQEFYHTFHLHMGKGGTH
;
A
#
# COMPACT_ATOMS: atom_id res chain seq x y z
N MET A 1 30.83 -0.16 -8.41
CA MET A 1 29.67 -0.66 -7.66
C MET A 1 29.90 -0.38 -6.17
N ARG A 2 29.34 0.71 -5.65
CA ARG A 2 29.40 1.01 -4.21
C ARG A 2 28.20 0.31 -3.55
N LYS A 3 28.48 -0.68 -2.70
CA LYS A 3 27.47 -1.23 -1.78
C LYS A 3 27.07 -0.12 -0.80
N ILE A 4 25.91 0.48 -1.03
CA ILE A 4 25.28 1.35 -0.04
C ILE A 4 24.78 0.41 1.08
N LYS A 5 25.56 0.30 2.15
CA LYS A 5 25.07 -0.27 3.40
C LYS A 5 24.08 0.74 3.99
N HIS A 6 22.80 0.61 3.66
CA HIS A 6 21.76 1.23 4.45
C HIS A 6 21.81 0.57 5.83
N GLY A 7 22.31 1.32 6.81
CA GLY A 7 22.23 0.92 8.21
C GLY A 7 20.74 0.81 8.57
N ARG A 8 20.22 -0.44 8.56
CA ARG A 8 18.93 -0.73 9.16
C ARG A 8 18.98 -0.20 10.59
N LEU A 9 18.31 0.93 10.83
CA LEU A 9 18.02 1.35 12.19
C LEU A 9 17.13 0.24 12.77
N ALA A 10 17.73 -0.62 13.59
CA ALA A 10 17.05 -1.64 14.36
C ALA A 10 16.22 -0.95 15.47
N GLY A 11 15.17 -0.23 15.07
CA GLY A 11 14.07 0.08 15.97
C GLY A 11 13.51 -1.27 16.43
N LYS A 12 13.25 -1.41 17.74
CA LYS A 12 12.59 -2.60 18.29
C LYS A 12 11.30 -2.82 17.50
N ARG A 13 11.31 -3.81 16.60
CA ARG A 13 10.09 -4.24 15.91
C ARG A 13 9.12 -4.70 16.98
N SER A 14 7.92 -4.15 16.96
CA SER A 14 6.83 -4.68 17.77
C SER A 14 6.51 -6.09 17.26
N GLU A 15 6.48 -7.08 18.14
CA GLU A 15 5.98 -8.42 17.80
C GLU A 15 4.46 -8.42 17.60
N THR A 16 3.84 -7.24 17.71
CA THR A 16 2.40 -7.06 17.56
C THR A 16 2.02 -7.09 16.09
N CYS A 17 1.09 -7.95 15.73
CA CYS A 17 0.50 -8.03 14.42
C CYS A 17 -0.42 -6.83 14.18
N CYS A 18 -0.16 -6.03 13.14
CA CYS A 18 -0.97 -4.87 12.78
C CYS A 18 -2.19 -5.25 11.94
N LEU A 19 -2.02 -6.23 11.05
CA LEU A 19 -3.08 -6.79 10.19
C LEU A 19 -2.94 -8.32 10.19
N LYS A 20 -4.04 -9.03 10.44
CA LYS A 20 -4.10 -10.49 10.35
C LYS A 20 -5.28 -10.91 9.49
N LEU A 21 -5.01 -11.76 8.52
CA LEU A 21 -6.01 -12.43 7.68
C LEU A 21 -6.04 -13.92 8.04
N GLU A 22 -7.24 -14.47 8.22
CA GLU A 22 -7.45 -15.87 8.53
C GLU A 22 -8.53 -16.45 7.63
N ASN A 23 -8.15 -17.45 6.81
CA ASN A 23 -9.00 -18.21 5.90
C ASN A 23 -9.85 -17.34 4.97
N LEU A 24 -9.27 -16.24 4.45
CA LEU A 24 -9.96 -15.31 3.59
C LEU A 24 -10.25 -15.92 2.23
N SER A 25 -11.53 -15.99 1.87
CA SER A 25 -11.97 -16.51 0.57
C SER A 25 -12.95 -15.54 -0.09
N VAL A 26 -12.79 -15.34 -1.39
CA VAL A 26 -13.61 -14.44 -2.22
C VAL A 26 -14.10 -15.21 -3.44
N GLN A 27 -15.42 -15.14 -3.68
CA GLN A 27 -16.07 -15.71 -4.86
C GLN A 27 -16.78 -14.59 -5.64
N MET A 28 -16.67 -14.60 -6.96
CA MET A 28 -17.36 -13.67 -7.86
C MET A 28 -17.91 -14.44 -9.04
N GLN A 29 -19.22 -14.33 -9.29
CA GLN A 29 -19.92 -14.99 -10.42
C GLN A 29 -19.69 -16.52 -10.49
N GLY A 30 -19.46 -17.17 -9.36
CA GLY A 30 -19.17 -18.60 -9.28
C GLY A 30 -17.69 -18.98 -9.30
N ASP A 31 -16.82 -18.07 -9.71
CA ASP A 31 -15.38 -18.30 -9.73
C ASP A 31 -14.73 -17.95 -8.39
N SER A 32 -13.78 -18.82 -7.96
CA SER A 32 -12.94 -18.52 -6.81
C SER A 32 -11.83 -17.56 -7.21
N ILE A 33 -11.88 -16.35 -6.64
CA ILE A 33 -10.85 -15.31 -6.83
C ILE A 33 -9.75 -15.44 -5.78
N LEU A 34 -10.14 -15.67 -4.52
CA LEU A 34 -9.24 -15.97 -3.41
C LEU A 34 -9.78 -17.20 -2.68
N ASP A 35 -8.88 -18.07 -2.25
CA ASP A 35 -9.20 -19.34 -1.63
C ASP A 35 -8.25 -19.57 -0.44
N ASP A 36 -8.80 -19.49 0.77
CA ASP A 36 -8.09 -19.77 2.03
C ASP A 36 -6.79 -18.97 2.22
N VAL A 37 -6.86 -17.64 1.99
CA VAL A 37 -5.72 -16.74 2.14
C VAL A 37 -5.53 -16.39 3.61
N SER A 38 -4.37 -16.74 4.16
CA SER A 38 -3.99 -16.43 5.54
C SER A 38 -2.57 -15.89 5.60
N PHE A 39 -2.39 -14.73 6.21
CA PHE A 39 -1.09 -14.12 6.52
C PHE A 39 -1.25 -13.01 7.56
N ASP A 40 -0.13 -12.54 8.07
CA ASP A 40 -0.01 -11.44 9.00
C ASP A 40 0.93 -10.36 8.49
N LEU A 41 0.73 -9.13 8.94
CA LEU A 41 1.62 -7.97 8.77
C LEU A 41 1.93 -7.42 10.16
N LEU A 42 3.20 -7.35 10.52
CA LEU A 42 3.62 -6.80 11.80
C LEU A 42 3.62 -5.26 11.77
N CYS A 43 3.51 -4.64 12.95
CA CYS A 43 3.59 -3.19 13.04
C CYS A 43 4.97 -2.70 12.61
N GLY A 44 5.00 -1.68 11.75
CA GLY A 44 6.24 -1.15 11.18
C GLY A 44 6.91 -2.05 10.13
N GLU A 45 6.23 -3.10 9.64
CA GLU A 45 6.75 -3.99 8.60
C GLU A 45 6.38 -3.49 7.20
N ILE A 46 7.27 -3.66 6.22
CA ILE A 46 6.98 -3.54 4.80
C ILE A 46 6.84 -4.94 4.22
N ALA A 47 5.62 -5.31 3.83
CA ALA A 47 5.34 -6.57 3.15
C ALA A 47 5.03 -6.33 1.67
N ALA A 48 5.70 -7.09 0.79
CA ALA A 48 5.46 -7.07 -0.64
C ALA A 48 4.58 -8.26 -1.05
N LEU A 49 3.45 -7.97 -1.70
CA LEU A 49 2.55 -8.95 -2.28
C LEU A 49 2.91 -9.17 -3.75
N ILE A 50 3.39 -10.33 -4.09
CA ILE A 50 3.77 -10.69 -5.46
C ILE A 50 2.87 -11.81 -5.99
N GLY A 51 2.75 -11.88 -7.30
CA GLY A 51 1.94 -12.90 -7.97
C GLY A 51 1.61 -12.51 -9.40
N PRO A 52 1.24 -13.46 -10.27
CA PRO A 52 0.90 -13.19 -11.66
C PRO A 52 -0.34 -12.30 -11.79
N ASN A 53 -0.61 -11.85 -13.02
CA ASN A 53 -1.86 -11.16 -13.33
C ASN A 53 -3.03 -12.14 -13.08
N GLY A 54 -4.09 -11.64 -12.44
CA GLY A 54 -5.22 -12.49 -12.05
C GLY A 54 -5.01 -13.32 -10.76
N ALA A 55 -3.87 -13.19 -10.08
CA ALA A 55 -3.60 -13.89 -8.81
C ALA A 55 -4.52 -13.48 -7.65
N GLY A 56 -5.29 -12.38 -7.79
CA GLY A 56 -6.20 -11.89 -6.78
C GLY A 56 -5.66 -10.74 -5.92
N LYS A 57 -4.50 -10.13 -6.25
CA LYS A 57 -3.86 -9.06 -5.46
C LYS A 57 -4.80 -7.87 -5.18
N SER A 58 -5.37 -7.26 -6.22
CA SER A 58 -6.29 -6.13 -6.06
C SER A 58 -7.61 -6.53 -5.39
N SER A 59 -8.08 -7.78 -5.58
CA SER A 59 -9.25 -8.31 -4.87
C SER A 59 -8.97 -8.47 -3.38
N LEU A 60 -7.77 -8.91 -3.03
CA LEU A 60 -7.31 -8.98 -1.64
C LEU A 60 -7.31 -7.59 -0.99
N PHE A 61 -6.74 -6.58 -1.66
CA PHE A 61 -6.75 -5.20 -1.17
C PHE A 61 -8.16 -4.66 -0.98
N ARG A 62 -9.05 -4.88 -1.95
CA ARG A 62 -10.47 -4.49 -1.84
C ARG A 62 -11.18 -5.19 -0.68
N SER A 63 -10.85 -6.44 -0.40
CA SER A 63 -11.39 -7.17 0.76
C SER A 63 -10.91 -6.56 2.07
N ILE A 64 -9.60 -6.23 2.19
CA ILE A 64 -9.02 -5.57 3.37
C ILE A 64 -9.66 -4.19 3.59
N LEU A 65 -9.98 -3.48 2.50
CA LEU A 65 -10.66 -2.18 2.53
C LEU A 65 -12.18 -2.28 2.80
N GLY A 66 -12.72 -3.50 2.95
CA GLY A 66 -14.16 -3.71 3.15
C GLY A 66 -15.03 -3.43 1.92
N GLN A 67 -14.41 -3.33 0.72
CA GLN A 67 -15.08 -3.03 -0.54
C GLN A 67 -15.54 -4.29 -1.30
N MET A 68 -15.17 -5.47 -0.82
CA MET A 68 -15.49 -6.75 -1.45
C MET A 68 -15.97 -7.75 -0.40
N PRO A 69 -17.13 -8.41 -0.63
CA PRO A 69 -17.61 -9.45 0.28
C PRO A 69 -16.65 -10.64 0.30
N HIS A 70 -16.40 -11.17 1.47
CA HIS A 70 -15.47 -12.28 1.70
C HIS A 70 -15.96 -13.20 2.82
N LYS A 71 -15.43 -14.42 2.86
CA LYS A 71 -15.47 -15.32 4.02
C LYS A 71 -14.13 -15.23 4.76
N GLY A 72 -14.07 -15.68 5.99
CA GLY A 72 -12.87 -15.58 6.83
C GLY A 72 -12.85 -14.32 7.67
N THR A 73 -11.71 -14.05 8.30
CA THR A 73 -11.59 -12.96 9.27
C THR A 73 -10.44 -12.04 8.88
N ILE A 74 -10.69 -10.73 8.94
CA ILE A 74 -9.69 -9.68 8.84
C ILE A 74 -9.67 -8.92 10.17
N THR A 75 -8.53 -8.93 10.85
CA THR A 75 -8.33 -8.30 12.16
C THR A 75 -7.27 -7.22 12.06
N PHE A 76 -7.58 -6.05 12.57
CA PHE A 76 -6.67 -4.92 12.71
C PHE A 76 -6.27 -4.76 14.17
N SER A 77 -4.99 -4.61 14.44
CA SER A 77 -4.45 -4.43 15.78
C SER A 77 -3.40 -3.30 15.74
N PRO A 78 -3.85 -2.02 15.76
CA PRO A 78 -2.90 -0.92 15.76
C PRO A 78 -1.99 -0.99 16.99
N ALA A 79 -0.75 -0.54 16.86
CA ALA A 79 0.23 -0.59 17.94
C ALA A 79 -0.34 0.07 19.22
N GLY A 80 -0.41 -0.71 20.30
CA GLY A 80 -0.94 -0.25 21.59
C GLY A 80 -2.47 -0.11 21.69
N GLY A 81 -3.22 -0.50 20.65
CA GLY A 81 -4.69 -0.47 20.61
C GLY A 81 -5.34 -1.85 20.68
N PRO A 82 -6.65 -1.89 20.87
CA PRO A 82 -7.42 -3.14 20.84
C PRO A 82 -7.47 -3.71 19.41
N SER A 83 -7.51 -5.03 19.31
CA SER A 83 -7.78 -5.72 18.04
C SER A 83 -9.25 -5.53 17.64
N ILE A 84 -9.50 -5.14 16.39
CA ILE A 84 -10.83 -4.87 15.86
C ILE A 84 -11.02 -5.70 14.57
N ARG A 85 -12.14 -6.42 14.48
CA ARG A 85 -12.50 -7.16 13.25
C ARG A 85 -13.13 -6.21 12.23
N LEU A 86 -12.87 -6.44 10.96
CA LEU A 86 -13.47 -5.64 9.86
C LEU A 86 -15.01 -5.68 9.91
N SER A 87 -15.61 -6.82 10.23
CA SER A 87 -17.07 -6.97 10.39
C SER A 87 -17.64 -6.06 11.49
N GLU A 88 -16.91 -5.82 12.55
CA GLU A 88 -17.29 -4.92 13.64
C GLU A 88 -17.24 -3.46 13.19
N LEU A 89 -16.20 -3.08 12.42
CA LEU A 89 -16.06 -1.74 11.85
C LEU A 89 -17.22 -1.39 10.90
N THR A 90 -17.63 -2.31 10.05
CA THR A 90 -18.76 -2.10 9.12
C THR A 90 -20.09 -1.95 9.86
N THR A 91 -20.31 -2.70 10.92
CA THR A 91 -21.52 -2.63 11.76
C THR A 91 -21.57 -1.31 12.54
N GLU A 92 -20.46 -0.86 13.10
CA GLU A 92 -20.39 0.43 13.80
C GLU A 92 -20.61 1.63 12.88
N LEU A 93 -20.17 1.55 11.62
CA LEU A 93 -20.43 2.57 10.59
C LEU A 93 -21.93 2.71 10.29
N GLN A 94 -22.66 1.59 10.27
CA GLN A 94 -24.10 1.56 10.02
C GLN A 94 -24.92 2.04 11.21
N THR A 95 -24.47 1.77 12.44
CA THR A 95 -25.22 2.11 13.67
C THR A 95 -24.90 3.50 14.21
N GLY A 96 -23.89 4.19 13.68
CA GLY A 96 -23.51 5.56 14.13
C GLY A 96 -22.84 5.62 15.51
N ASN A 97 -22.61 4.49 16.14
CA ASN A 97 -22.19 4.37 17.55
C ASN A 97 -20.67 4.18 17.71
N SER A 98 -19.88 4.94 16.95
CA SER A 98 -18.43 4.71 16.87
C SER A 98 -17.61 5.69 17.69
N ASN A 99 -16.77 5.13 18.54
CA ASN A 99 -15.67 5.85 19.18
C ASN A 99 -14.60 6.17 18.12
N LYS A 100 -14.59 7.40 17.60
CA LYS A 100 -13.71 7.83 16.50
C LYS A 100 -12.21 7.65 16.78
N ASN A 101 -11.82 7.49 18.04
CA ASN A 101 -10.41 7.43 18.48
C ASN A 101 -9.81 6.02 18.47
N THR A 102 -10.57 4.97 18.19
CA THR A 102 -10.11 3.57 18.26
C THR A 102 -10.06 2.86 16.90
N ARG A 103 -10.44 3.55 15.79
CA ARG A 103 -10.46 2.92 14.47
C ARG A 103 -9.08 2.87 13.86
N PRO A 104 -8.65 1.72 13.35
CA PRO A 104 -7.47 1.67 12.50
C PRO A 104 -7.75 2.47 11.23
N LEU A 105 -6.88 3.44 10.95
CA LEU A 105 -6.92 4.17 9.69
C LEU A 105 -6.11 3.40 8.66
N ILE A 106 -6.69 3.20 7.48
CA ILE A 106 -6.01 2.58 6.34
C ILE A 106 -5.90 3.62 5.25
N GLY A 107 -4.66 3.90 4.84
CA GLY A 107 -4.38 4.66 3.63
C GLY A 107 -4.33 3.72 2.43
N TYR A 108 -4.90 4.12 1.30
CA TYR A 108 -4.87 3.32 0.08
C TYR A 108 -4.47 4.17 -1.12
N VAL A 109 -3.47 3.70 -1.84
CA VAL A 109 -3.05 4.24 -3.14
C VAL A 109 -3.39 3.20 -4.20
N PRO A 110 -4.38 3.46 -5.07
CA PRO A 110 -4.74 2.56 -6.15
C PRO A 110 -3.67 2.54 -7.23
N GLN A 111 -3.69 1.50 -8.05
CA GLN A 111 -2.92 1.45 -9.30
C GLN A 111 -3.22 2.71 -10.11
N SER A 112 -2.19 3.39 -10.59
CA SER A 112 -2.18 4.76 -11.11
C SER A 112 -3.46 5.17 -11.86
N PRO A 113 -4.25 6.10 -11.31
CA PRO A 113 -5.36 6.68 -12.04
C PRO A 113 -4.81 7.50 -13.21
N THR A 114 -5.49 7.45 -14.35
CA THR A 114 -5.17 8.28 -15.52
C THR A 114 -5.91 9.60 -15.44
N PHE A 115 -5.17 10.71 -15.62
CA PHE A 115 -5.74 12.03 -15.76
C PHE A 115 -5.49 12.52 -17.19
N ASP A 116 -6.50 13.10 -17.82
CA ASP A 116 -6.32 13.67 -19.14
C ASP A 116 -5.45 14.93 -19.07
N ARG A 117 -4.52 15.07 -20.02
CA ARG A 117 -3.62 16.23 -20.07
C ARG A 117 -4.33 17.57 -20.22
N GLY A 118 -5.57 17.55 -20.71
CA GLY A 118 -6.42 18.73 -20.90
C GLY A 118 -7.28 19.09 -19.71
N ASP A 119 -7.32 18.25 -18.67
CA ASP A 119 -8.15 18.49 -17.50
C ASP A 119 -7.60 19.68 -16.70
N PRO A 120 -8.43 20.71 -16.41
CA PRO A 120 -8.00 21.92 -15.68
C PRO A 120 -7.92 21.68 -14.16
N VAL A 121 -7.84 20.43 -13.71
CA VAL A 121 -7.80 20.06 -12.29
C VAL A 121 -6.38 20.18 -11.76
N SER A 122 -6.13 21.12 -10.84
CA SER A 122 -4.86 21.21 -10.14
C SER A 122 -4.74 20.19 -9.00
N VAL A 123 -3.52 19.97 -8.50
CA VAL A 123 -3.28 19.16 -7.31
C VAL A 123 -4.06 19.74 -6.11
N LEU A 124 -4.13 21.06 -5.96
CA LEU A 124 -4.91 21.70 -4.90
C LEU A 124 -6.40 21.40 -5.02
N ASP A 125 -6.97 21.45 -6.23
CA ASP A 125 -8.38 21.11 -6.48
C ASP A 125 -8.64 19.66 -6.10
N PHE A 126 -7.76 18.75 -6.53
CA PHE A 126 -7.84 17.33 -6.24
C PHE A 126 -7.81 17.05 -4.72
N PHE A 127 -6.85 17.65 -3.98
CA PHE A 127 -6.79 17.54 -2.52
C PHE A 127 -8.03 18.10 -1.84
N THR A 128 -8.52 19.25 -2.29
CA THR A 128 -9.70 19.89 -1.72
C THR A 128 -10.95 19.04 -1.91
N ALA A 129 -11.15 18.50 -3.11
CA ALA A 129 -12.27 17.63 -3.43
C ALA A 129 -12.22 16.32 -2.63
N ALA A 130 -11.04 15.71 -2.48
CA ALA A 130 -10.86 14.45 -1.79
C ALA A 130 -10.98 14.57 -0.25
N THR A 131 -10.57 15.71 0.34
CA THR A 131 -10.49 15.87 1.80
C THR A 131 -11.59 16.75 2.40
N SER A 132 -12.45 17.32 1.58
CA SER A 132 -13.52 18.24 2.03
C SER A 132 -14.77 18.13 1.18
N ARG A 133 -15.83 18.77 1.65
CA ARG A 133 -17.08 18.98 0.88
C ARG A 133 -17.13 20.37 0.22
N TYR A 134 -16.00 21.07 0.20
CA TYR A 134 -15.93 22.42 -0.37
C TYR A 134 -15.98 22.35 -1.90
N PRO A 135 -16.86 23.16 -2.57
CA PRO A 135 -16.94 23.16 -4.03
C PRO A 135 -15.68 23.77 -4.65
N VAL A 136 -14.91 22.98 -5.41
CA VAL A 136 -13.65 23.42 -6.03
C VAL A 136 -13.83 24.43 -7.17
N CYS A 137 -15.06 24.65 -7.64
CA CYS A 137 -15.40 25.72 -8.58
C CYS A 137 -15.38 27.12 -7.96
N LEU A 138 -15.29 27.23 -6.63
CA LEU A 138 -15.14 28.49 -5.90
C LEU A 138 -13.69 28.69 -5.48
N PRO A 139 -13.26 29.96 -5.26
CA PRO A 139 -11.91 30.24 -4.76
C PRO A 139 -11.60 29.45 -3.48
N ILE A 140 -10.55 28.63 -3.52
CA ILE A 140 -10.23 27.72 -2.41
C ILE A 140 -9.71 28.53 -1.22
N PRO A 141 -10.36 28.44 -0.04
CA PRO A 141 -9.91 29.12 1.17
C PRO A 141 -8.51 28.69 1.61
N LYS A 142 -7.75 29.65 2.18
CA LYS A 142 -6.36 29.48 2.63
C LYS A 142 -6.13 28.22 3.49
N ARG A 143 -7.09 27.89 4.37
CA ARG A 143 -7.02 26.70 5.23
C ARG A 143 -6.87 25.37 4.48
N TYR A 144 -7.50 25.23 3.30
CA TYR A 144 -7.40 24.01 2.49
C TYR A 144 -6.06 23.95 1.74
N ARG A 145 -5.59 25.11 1.26
CA ARG A 145 -4.25 25.24 0.67
C ARG A 145 -3.17 24.85 1.67
N GLU A 146 -3.19 25.41 2.87
CA GLU A 146 -2.23 25.11 3.94
C GLU A 146 -2.29 23.63 4.36
N ARG A 147 -3.49 23.01 4.32
CA ARG A 147 -3.63 21.58 4.58
C ARG A 147 -2.97 20.74 3.48
N ALA A 148 -3.21 21.04 2.22
CA ALA A 148 -2.61 20.35 1.09
C ALA A 148 -1.07 20.53 1.06
N GLU A 149 -0.57 21.74 1.36
CA GLU A 149 0.88 22.02 1.50
C GLU A 149 1.52 21.10 2.56
N ARG A 150 0.93 21.01 3.76
CA ARG A 150 1.44 20.10 4.82
C ARG A 150 1.41 18.64 4.42
N CYS A 151 0.42 18.20 3.63
CA CYS A 151 0.37 16.83 3.13
C CYS A 151 1.47 16.56 2.11
N LEU A 152 1.67 17.48 1.18
CA LEU A 152 2.70 17.37 0.15
C LEU A 152 4.13 17.49 0.72
N GLU A 153 4.33 18.25 1.78
CA GLU A 153 5.61 18.35 2.48
C GLU A 153 6.09 16.98 3.00
N ARG A 154 5.18 16.11 3.44
CA ARG A 154 5.50 14.76 3.92
C ARG A 154 6.13 13.87 2.87
N VAL A 155 5.88 14.16 1.60
CA VAL A 155 6.33 13.38 0.44
C VAL A 155 7.27 14.17 -0.48
N HIS A 156 7.87 15.26 0.02
CA HIS A 156 8.75 16.14 -0.73
C HIS A 156 8.13 16.67 -2.04
N GLY A 157 6.84 16.98 -2.01
CA GLY A 157 6.03 17.38 -3.16
C GLY A 157 5.56 18.83 -3.14
N ASN A 158 6.24 19.74 -2.41
CA ASN A 158 5.80 21.14 -2.22
C ASN A 158 5.63 21.91 -3.52
N ASP A 159 6.42 21.58 -4.56
CA ASP A 159 6.38 22.20 -5.88
C ASP A 159 5.22 21.72 -6.76
N LEU A 160 4.41 20.76 -6.27
CA LEU A 160 3.37 20.13 -7.05
C LEU A 160 2.00 20.78 -6.90
N LEU A 161 1.77 21.57 -5.84
CA LEU A 161 0.45 22.01 -5.41
C LEU A 161 -0.38 22.70 -6.52
N ASP A 162 0.24 23.57 -7.30
CA ASP A 162 -0.42 24.34 -8.35
C ASP A 162 -0.30 23.70 -9.75
N LYS A 163 0.33 22.53 -9.86
CA LYS A 163 0.46 21.82 -11.14
C LYS A 163 -0.86 21.14 -11.52
N PRO A 164 -1.19 21.07 -12.82
CA PRO A 164 -2.32 20.28 -13.29
C PRO A 164 -2.04 18.79 -13.10
N MET A 165 -3.05 18.01 -12.65
CA MET A 165 -2.93 16.57 -12.43
C MET A 165 -2.47 15.82 -13.69
N GLY A 166 -3.00 16.16 -14.86
CA GLY A 166 -2.64 15.55 -16.14
C GLY A 166 -1.24 15.91 -16.66
N GLY A 167 -0.57 16.90 -16.05
CA GLY A 167 0.80 17.30 -16.37
C GLY A 167 1.88 16.67 -15.49
N LEU A 168 1.50 15.88 -14.48
CA LEU A 168 2.45 15.25 -13.56
C LEU A 168 3.16 14.06 -14.22
N SER A 169 4.45 13.88 -13.90
CA SER A 169 5.14 12.62 -14.19
C SER A 169 4.60 11.48 -13.32
N GLY A 170 4.84 10.21 -13.71
CA GLY A 170 4.40 9.06 -12.92
C GLY A 170 4.83 9.14 -11.45
N GLY A 171 6.09 9.48 -11.18
CA GLY A 171 6.60 9.63 -9.81
C GLY A 171 5.98 10.83 -9.06
N GLN A 172 5.71 11.96 -9.75
CA GLN A 172 5.02 13.10 -9.16
C GLN A 172 3.58 12.75 -8.80
N LEU A 173 2.87 12.04 -9.68
CA LEU A 173 1.51 11.57 -9.43
C LEU A 173 1.48 10.62 -8.21
N GLN A 174 2.41 9.67 -8.13
CA GLN A 174 2.51 8.77 -6.98
C GLN A 174 2.74 9.51 -5.67
N ARG A 175 3.59 10.55 -5.66
CA ARG A 175 3.78 11.40 -4.48
C ARG A 175 2.48 12.11 -4.07
N VAL A 176 1.72 12.65 -5.01
CA VAL A 176 0.42 13.31 -4.74
C VAL A 176 -0.58 12.33 -4.14
N LEU A 177 -0.72 11.13 -4.73
CA LEU A 177 -1.61 10.08 -4.23
C LEU A 177 -1.20 9.60 -2.84
N LEU A 178 0.11 9.42 -2.62
CA LEU A 178 0.66 9.04 -1.32
C LEU A 178 0.40 10.11 -0.26
N ALA A 179 0.63 11.41 -0.58
CA ALA A 179 0.31 12.50 0.32
C ALA A 179 -1.15 12.51 0.75
N LEU A 180 -2.07 12.20 -0.18
CA LEU A 180 -3.49 12.09 0.12
C LEU A 180 -3.79 10.88 1.00
N ALA A 181 -3.19 9.72 0.73
CA ALA A 181 -3.37 8.50 1.51
C ALA A 181 -2.83 8.61 2.95
N LEU A 182 -1.92 9.56 3.18
CA LEU A 182 -1.37 9.92 4.51
C LEU A 182 -2.20 10.97 5.26
N GLU A 183 -3.40 11.33 4.79
CA GLU A 183 -4.24 12.35 5.42
C GLU A 183 -5.65 11.83 5.76
N PRO A 184 -5.94 11.53 7.02
CA PRO A 184 -5.04 11.55 8.19
C PRO A 184 -4.00 10.43 8.13
N VAL A 185 -2.89 10.57 8.88
CA VAL A 185 -1.84 9.54 8.93
C VAL A 185 -2.43 8.19 9.33
N PRO A 186 -2.33 7.15 8.48
CA PRO A 186 -2.91 5.85 8.76
C PRO A 186 -1.98 4.98 9.64
N HIS A 187 -2.50 3.85 10.12
CA HIS A 187 -1.70 2.79 10.76
C HIS A 187 -1.15 1.81 9.72
N ILE A 188 -1.92 1.60 8.65
CA ILE A 188 -1.58 0.71 7.55
C ILE A 188 -1.71 1.47 6.24
N LEU A 189 -0.70 1.38 5.41
CA LEU A 189 -0.68 1.94 4.06
C LEU A 189 -0.67 0.80 3.05
N ILE A 190 -1.69 0.76 2.18
CA ILE A 190 -1.81 -0.21 1.10
C ILE A 190 -1.51 0.49 -0.22
N LEU A 191 -0.59 -0.07 -1.00
CA LEU A 191 -0.15 0.49 -2.27
C LEU A 191 -0.32 -0.57 -3.38
N ASP A 192 -1.19 -0.30 -4.35
CA ASP A 192 -1.40 -1.21 -5.47
C ASP A 192 -0.51 -0.81 -6.66
N GLU A 193 0.57 -1.56 -6.89
CA GLU A 193 1.57 -1.35 -7.93
C GLU A 193 2.15 0.09 -7.97
N PRO A 194 2.68 0.63 -6.85
CA PRO A 194 3.09 2.02 -6.75
C PRO A 194 4.29 2.39 -7.65
N LEU A 195 5.04 1.41 -8.10
CA LEU A 195 6.23 1.58 -8.96
C LEU A 195 5.88 1.57 -10.45
N SER A 196 4.63 1.25 -10.81
CA SER A 196 4.21 1.16 -12.21
C SER A 196 4.20 2.53 -12.88
N GLY A 197 4.82 2.62 -14.06
CA GLY A 197 4.90 3.88 -14.82
C GLY A 197 5.87 4.92 -14.24
N VAL A 198 6.70 4.53 -13.27
CA VAL A 198 7.77 5.36 -12.70
C VAL A 198 9.11 4.89 -13.26
N ASP A 199 9.98 5.82 -13.65
CA ASP A 199 11.34 5.49 -14.10
C ASP A 199 12.22 4.96 -12.94
N ILE A 200 13.34 4.34 -13.27
CA ILE A 200 14.19 3.64 -12.29
C ILE A 200 14.64 4.58 -11.15
N GLU A 201 15.01 5.80 -11.49
CA GLU A 201 15.44 6.77 -10.47
C GLU A 201 14.29 7.17 -9.55
N GLY A 202 13.11 7.43 -10.11
CA GLY A 202 11.88 7.72 -9.36
C GLY A 202 11.43 6.56 -8.50
N GLN A 203 11.61 5.29 -8.94
CA GLN A 203 11.33 4.11 -8.14
C GLN A 203 12.21 4.06 -6.89
N HIS A 204 13.52 4.29 -7.02
CA HIS A 204 14.41 4.35 -5.86
C HIS A 204 14.01 5.46 -4.88
N GLN A 205 13.73 6.65 -5.39
CA GLN A 205 13.27 7.78 -4.58
C GLN A 205 11.96 7.48 -3.85
N LEU A 206 11.02 6.78 -4.50
CA LEU A 206 9.77 6.37 -3.89
C LEU A 206 9.98 5.34 -2.77
N LEU A 207 10.84 4.35 -2.98
CA LEU A 207 11.15 3.33 -1.97
C LEU A 207 11.86 3.93 -0.75
N ASP A 208 12.83 4.83 -0.95
CA ASP A 208 13.50 5.55 0.13
C ASP A 208 12.49 6.40 0.93
N MET A 209 11.57 7.07 0.25
CA MET A 209 10.50 7.84 0.89
C MET A 209 9.54 6.94 1.68
N LEU A 210 9.18 5.76 1.20
CA LEU A 210 8.35 4.82 1.94
C LEU A 210 9.03 4.35 3.23
N ASP A 211 10.34 4.11 3.20
CA ASP A 211 11.12 3.74 4.40
C ASP A 211 11.21 4.90 5.41
N GLU A 212 11.39 6.14 4.92
CA GLU A 212 11.33 7.34 5.76
C GLU A 212 9.94 7.50 6.42
N LEU A 213 8.87 7.40 5.65
CA LEU A 213 7.49 7.51 6.15
C LEU A 213 7.17 6.41 7.17
N ARG A 214 7.57 5.16 6.89
CA ARG A 214 7.45 4.04 7.81
C ARG A 214 8.10 4.36 9.15
N SER A 215 9.33 4.81 9.11
CA SER A 215 10.12 5.10 10.32
C SER A 215 9.59 6.30 11.09
N ARG A 216 9.12 7.34 10.38
CA ARG A 216 8.64 8.59 10.98
C ARG A 216 7.27 8.46 11.62
N TYR A 217 6.38 7.65 11.04
CA TYR A 217 4.98 7.54 11.44
C TYR A 217 4.59 6.16 12.01
N ASP A 218 5.55 5.25 12.17
CA ASP A 218 5.33 3.85 12.61
C ASP A 218 4.30 3.13 11.73
N LEU A 219 4.43 3.32 10.40
CA LEU A 219 3.50 2.76 9.42
C LEU A 219 3.82 1.31 9.12
N SER A 220 2.79 0.47 9.03
CA SER A 220 2.89 -0.83 8.38
C SER A 220 2.50 -0.67 6.91
N ILE A 221 3.29 -1.20 5.98
CA ILE A 221 3.08 -1.02 4.54
C ILE A 221 2.86 -2.37 3.88
N LEU A 222 1.76 -2.50 3.14
CA LEU A 222 1.48 -3.64 2.27
C LEU A 222 1.42 -3.14 0.83
N LEU A 223 2.36 -3.56 -0.01
CA LEU A 223 2.38 -3.12 -1.40
C LEU A 223 2.37 -4.30 -2.37
N SER A 224 1.71 -4.14 -3.52
CA SER A 224 1.85 -5.08 -4.64
C SER A 224 2.94 -4.61 -5.60
N THR A 225 3.69 -5.55 -6.16
CA THR A 225 4.72 -5.24 -7.17
C THR A 225 4.97 -6.40 -8.10
N HIS A 226 5.44 -6.09 -9.31
CA HIS A 226 5.98 -7.04 -10.28
C HIS A 226 7.51 -6.92 -10.41
N ASP A 227 8.14 -5.97 -9.73
CA ASP A 227 9.59 -5.82 -9.70
C ASP A 227 10.20 -6.67 -8.59
N PHE A 228 10.74 -7.82 -8.97
CA PHE A 228 11.37 -8.75 -8.02
C PHE A 228 12.82 -8.36 -7.68
N ALA A 229 13.47 -7.57 -8.54
CA ALA A 229 14.89 -7.25 -8.38
C ALA A 229 15.14 -6.31 -7.18
N THR A 230 14.18 -5.47 -6.85
CA THR A 230 14.29 -4.49 -5.78
C THR A 230 13.80 -5.01 -4.43
N LEU A 231 13.04 -6.13 -4.39
CA LEU A 231 12.40 -6.64 -3.16
C LEU A 231 13.38 -6.80 -1.98
N GLY A 232 14.56 -7.35 -2.22
CA GLY A 232 15.59 -7.54 -1.17
C GLY A 232 16.15 -6.25 -0.59
N GLN A 233 15.85 -5.10 -1.20
CA GLN A 233 16.37 -3.80 -0.75
C GLN A 233 15.43 -3.13 0.27
N PHE A 234 14.11 -3.32 0.14
CA PHE A 234 13.13 -2.59 0.94
C PHE A 234 12.14 -3.48 1.71
N ALA A 235 11.76 -4.66 1.17
CA ALA A 235 10.75 -5.49 1.81
C ALA A 235 11.34 -6.29 2.98
N ASP A 236 10.63 -6.31 4.09
CA ASP A 236 10.92 -7.17 5.23
C ASP A 236 10.34 -8.56 5.02
N LYS A 237 9.18 -8.63 4.36
CA LYS A 237 8.42 -9.85 4.08
C LYS A 237 7.91 -9.85 2.65
N VAL A 238 7.89 -11.01 2.03
CA VAL A 238 7.28 -11.23 0.71
C VAL A 238 6.19 -12.29 0.84
N ILE A 239 5.07 -12.04 0.19
CA ILE A 239 3.91 -12.95 0.15
C ILE A 239 3.65 -13.29 -1.32
N LEU A 240 3.88 -14.54 -1.70
CA LEU A 240 3.57 -15.06 -3.04
C LEU A 240 2.12 -15.53 -3.07
N LEU A 241 1.31 -14.80 -3.83
CA LEU A 241 -0.12 -15.06 -4.01
C LEU A 241 -0.41 -15.60 -5.41
N ASN A 242 -1.20 -16.67 -5.45
CA ASN A 242 -1.87 -17.12 -6.67
C ASN A 242 -3.19 -17.79 -6.26
N LYS A 243 -4.24 -16.96 -6.07
CA LYS A 243 -5.52 -17.29 -5.41
C LYS A 243 -5.37 -17.75 -3.96
N ARG A 244 -4.25 -18.37 -3.59
CA ARG A 244 -3.83 -18.79 -2.26
C ARG A 244 -2.44 -18.21 -1.95
N VAL A 245 -2.08 -18.13 -0.69
CA VAL A 245 -0.69 -17.88 -0.31
C VAL A 245 0.09 -19.16 -0.57
N LEU A 246 0.96 -19.11 -1.57
CA LEU A 246 1.82 -20.25 -1.93
C LEU A 246 3.07 -20.29 -1.05
N LYS A 247 3.63 -19.12 -0.74
CA LYS A 247 4.82 -18.96 0.10
C LYS A 247 4.81 -17.59 0.76
N SER A 248 5.31 -17.52 1.99
CA SER A 248 5.54 -16.26 2.71
C SER A 248 6.83 -16.38 3.51
N GLY A 249 7.63 -15.33 3.55
CA GLY A 249 8.91 -15.28 4.27
C GLY A 249 9.74 -14.08 3.88
N THR A 250 11.04 -14.13 4.14
CA THR A 250 11.97 -13.11 3.67
C THR A 250 12.03 -13.07 2.14
N PRO A 251 12.48 -11.96 1.52
CA PRO A 251 12.66 -11.92 0.07
C PRO A 251 13.49 -13.11 -0.47
N ASP A 252 14.58 -13.44 0.18
CA ASP A 252 15.45 -14.54 -0.23
C ASP A 252 14.75 -15.90 -0.13
N ASP A 253 13.98 -16.16 0.95
CA ASP A 253 13.22 -17.40 1.13
C ASP A 253 12.16 -17.60 0.04
N VAL A 254 11.50 -16.53 -0.37
CA VAL A 254 10.42 -16.60 -1.36
C VAL A 254 10.99 -16.66 -2.78
N LEU A 255 11.94 -15.79 -3.13
CA LEU A 255 12.49 -15.70 -4.48
C LEU A 255 13.32 -16.93 -4.87
N SER A 256 13.89 -17.67 -3.90
CA SER A 256 14.61 -18.93 -4.13
C SER A 256 13.71 -20.17 -4.08
N SER A 257 12.42 -20.02 -3.80
CA SER A 257 11.49 -21.14 -3.60
C SER A 257 11.04 -21.77 -4.91
N GLN A 258 10.71 -23.08 -4.87
CA GLN A 258 10.15 -23.78 -6.02
C GLN A 258 8.81 -23.20 -6.45
N GLU A 259 7.98 -22.77 -5.49
CA GLU A 259 6.69 -22.15 -5.71
C GLU A 259 6.84 -20.87 -6.56
N PHE A 260 7.86 -20.05 -6.30
CA PHE A 260 8.15 -18.84 -7.09
C PHE A 260 8.52 -19.19 -8.52
N TYR A 261 9.48 -20.13 -8.72
CA TYR A 261 9.91 -20.57 -10.06
C TYR A 261 8.76 -21.16 -10.87
N HIS A 262 7.92 -22.00 -10.24
CA HIS A 262 6.75 -22.59 -10.91
C HIS A 262 5.71 -21.51 -11.28
N THR A 263 5.44 -20.57 -10.37
CA THR A 263 4.42 -19.54 -10.58
C THR A 263 4.75 -18.60 -11.73
N PHE A 264 6.04 -18.26 -11.90
CA PHE A 264 6.50 -17.34 -12.93
C PHE A 264 7.13 -18.04 -14.13
N HIS A 265 7.04 -19.38 -14.24
CA HIS A 265 7.61 -20.19 -15.31
C HIS A 265 9.11 -19.94 -15.54
N LEU A 266 9.85 -19.69 -14.47
CA LEU A 266 11.29 -19.49 -14.50
C LEU A 266 12.01 -20.84 -14.36
N HIS A 267 13.12 -21.03 -15.09
CA HIS A 267 13.96 -22.20 -14.92
C HIS A 267 14.95 -21.96 -13.78
N MET A 268 15.02 -22.86 -12.81
CA MET A 268 16.14 -22.89 -11.87
C MET A 268 17.40 -23.18 -12.70
N GLY A 269 18.27 -22.18 -12.87
CA GLY A 269 19.57 -22.40 -13.44
C GLY A 269 20.28 -23.45 -12.58
N LYS A 270 20.63 -24.61 -13.17
CA LYS A 270 21.56 -25.55 -12.54
C LYS A 270 22.85 -24.74 -12.31
N GLY A 271 23.16 -24.48 -11.03
CA GLY A 271 24.41 -23.84 -10.64
C GLY A 271 25.55 -24.59 -11.30
N GLY A 272 26.11 -24.02 -12.36
CA GLY A 272 27.32 -24.52 -12.96
C GLY A 272 28.46 -24.27 -11.97
N THR A 273 28.93 -25.34 -11.36
CA THR A 273 30.28 -25.40 -10.79
C THR A 273 31.26 -25.18 -11.96
N HIS A 274 31.91 -24.04 -11.98
CA HIS A 274 33.22 -23.86 -12.60
C HIS A 274 34.06 -22.95 -11.72
#